data_5b1d720711c57822aadf8ee2b608b7f3
#
_entry.id   5b1d720711c57822aadf8ee2b608b7f3
#
_cell.length_a   1.000
_cell.length_b   1.000
_cell.length_c   1.000
_cell.angle_alpha   90.00
_cell.angle_beta   90.00
_cell.angle_gamma   90.00
#
_symmetry.space_group_name_H-M   'P 1'
#
loop_
_entity.id
_entity.type
_entity.pdbx_description
1 polymer ?
#
loop_
_entity_poly.entity_id
_entity_poly.type
_entity_poly.pdbx_seq_one_letter_code
_entity_poly.pdbx_strand_id
1 'polypeptide(L)'
;MTKYIYSILSKTVILLCFLCGCQSYSLAQSREAVKKSTDVLMFATPAAGFITSLLLKDYEGTKQLVLGGATSLATSYLLKYTIRKQRPDGSDYHSFPSNHTAMSFQGATFIQRRYGWKYSIPAYLLSGYVAGGRVYAKRHDGWDILAGAAIGIGSSYLFTRPFAQRHNLTLSPAVFSGDRWGIYASLSF
;
A
#
# COMPACT_ATOMS: atom_id res chain seq x y z
N MET A 1 1.43 8.70 -20.91
CA MET A 1 1.89 8.46 -19.53
C MET A 1 1.05 7.41 -18.81
N THR A 2 -0.27 7.52 -18.76
CA THR A 2 -1.19 6.60 -18.08
C THR A 2 -1.06 5.14 -18.54
N LYS A 3 -0.95 4.88 -19.87
CA LYS A 3 -0.75 3.52 -20.42
C LYS A 3 0.58 2.88 -20.00
N TYR A 4 1.62 3.70 -19.81
CA TYR A 4 2.95 3.22 -19.39
C TYR A 4 2.95 2.80 -17.91
N ILE A 5 2.30 3.60 -17.06
CA ILE A 5 2.10 3.27 -15.64
C ILE A 5 1.31 1.97 -15.50
N TYR A 6 0.23 1.80 -16.31
CA TYR A 6 -0.54 0.57 -16.33
C TYR A 6 0.32 -0.64 -16.71
N SER A 7 1.13 -0.52 -17.76
CA SER A 7 1.99 -1.61 -18.23
C SER A 7 3.04 -2.02 -17.18
N ILE A 8 3.64 -1.07 -16.48
CA ILE A 8 4.64 -1.36 -15.44
C ILE A 8 3.99 -1.95 -14.20
N LEU A 9 2.95 -1.31 -13.66
CA LEU A 9 2.25 -1.79 -12.46
C LEU A 9 1.60 -3.16 -12.69
N SER A 10 0.94 -3.38 -13.83
CA SER A 10 0.34 -4.68 -14.13
C SER A 10 1.40 -5.77 -14.24
N LYS A 11 2.54 -5.50 -14.90
CA LYS A 11 3.64 -6.46 -15.04
C LYS A 11 4.33 -6.74 -13.71
N THR A 12 4.57 -5.72 -12.88
CA THR A 12 5.18 -5.93 -11.55
C THR A 12 4.24 -6.67 -10.60
N VAL A 13 2.95 -6.37 -10.61
CA VAL A 13 1.96 -7.11 -9.80
C VAL A 13 1.77 -8.53 -10.33
N ILE A 14 1.68 -8.73 -11.66
CA ILE A 14 1.60 -10.05 -12.27
C ILE A 14 2.88 -10.87 -11.98
N LEU A 15 4.06 -10.26 -12.07
CA LEU A 15 5.32 -10.92 -11.75
C LEU A 15 5.39 -11.31 -10.28
N LEU A 16 4.96 -10.44 -9.36
CA LEU A 16 4.85 -10.75 -7.92
C LEU A 16 3.81 -11.86 -7.66
N CYS A 17 2.65 -11.82 -8.32
CA CYS A 17 1.64 -12.90 -8.24
C CYS A 17 2.16 -14.21 -8.84
N PHE A 18 2.93 -14.17 -9.95
CA PHE A 18 3.50 -15.34 -10.59
C PHE A 18 4.61 -15.98 -9.74
N LEU A 19 5.48 -15.17 -9.13
CA LEU A 19 6.49 -15.64 -8.18
C LEU A 19 5.87 -16.27 -6.93
N CYS A 20 4.67 -15.80 -6.52
CA CYS A 20 3.90 -16.40 -5.43
C CYS A 20 3.08 -17.62 -5.89
N GLY A 21 2.63 -17.67 -7.15
CA GLY A 21 1.77 -18.73 -7.71
C GLY A 21 2.49 -20.06 -8.01
N CYS A 22 3.80 -20.06 -8.12
CA CYS A 22 4.58 -21.27 -8.40
C CYS A 22 4.68 -22.28 -7.23
N GLN A 23 4.04 -22.03 -6.09
CA GLN A 23 4.02 -22.95 -4.95
C GLN A 23 2.66 -23.65 -4.70
N SER A 24 1.74 -23.62 -5.64
CA SER A 24 0.38 -24.10 -5.46
C SER A 24 0.20 -25.56 -5.91
N TYR A 25 0.81 -26.50 -5.24
CA TYR A 25 0.45 -27.91 -5.38
C TYR A 25 0.31 -28.57 -4.00
N SER A 26 -0.73 -28.23 -3.25
CA SER A 26 -1.40 -29.10 -2.29
C SER A 26 -2.65 -28.44 -1.73
N LEU A 27 -3.81 -29.08 -1.89
CA LEU A 27 -5.13 -28.64 -1.39
C LEU A 27 -5.26 -28.68 0.14
N ALA A 28 -4.25 -29.14 0.85
CA ALA A 28 -4.16 -29.08 2.32
C ALA A 28 -3.02 -28.16 2.73
N GLN A 29 -3.17 -26.84 2.51
CA GLN A 29 -2.21 -25.89 3.02
C GLN A 29 -2.23 -25.92 4.55
N SER A 30 -1.14 -26.44 5.16
CA SER A 30 -1.00 -26.43 6.60
C SER A 30 -0.99 -24.97 7.11
N ARG A 31 -1.46 -24.73 8.32
CA ARG A 31 -1.41 -23.37 8.93
C ARG A 31 -0.01 -22.76 8.89
N GLU A 32 1.00 -23.60 9.00
CA GLU A 32 2.41 -23.16 8.93
C GLU A 32 2.79 -22.68 7.51
N ALA A 33 2.28 -23.33 6.45
CA ALA A 33 2.52 -22.88 5.08
C ALA A 33 1.85 -21.52 4.82
N VAL A 34 0.61 -21.32 5.28
CA VAL A 34 -0.08 -20.04 5.19
C VAL A 34 0.65 -18.96 6.00
N LYS A 35 1.11 -19.28 7.20
CA LYS A 35 1.91 -18.36 8.01
C LYS A 35 3.16 -17.93 7.26
N LYS A 36 3.96 -18.86 6.74
CA LYS A 36 5.17 -18.56 5.96
C LYS A 36 4.88 -17.73 4.72
N SER A 37 3.81 -18.04 3.97
CA SER A 37 3.42 -17.23 2.81
C SER A 37 3.08 -15.80 3.19
N THR A 38 2.33 -15.59 4.28
CA THR A 38 1.98 -14.24 4.74
C THR A 38 3.17 -13.48 5.34
N ASP A 39 4.18 -14.17 5.89
CA ASP A 39 5.41 -13.56 6.39
C ASP A 39 6.23 -12.93 5.24
N VAL A 40 6.18 -13.52 4.04
CA VAL A 40 6.83 -12.99 2.83
C VAL A 40 5.94 -11.95 2.14
N LEU A 41 4.65 -12.27 1.96
CA LEU A 41 3.73 -11.46 1.16
C LEU A 41 3.39 -10.10 1.80
N MET A 42 3.62 -9.93 3.10
CA MET A 42 3.44 -8.61 3.75
C MET A 42 4.31 -7.52 3.12
N PHE A 43 5.45 -7.89 2.54
CA PHE A 43 6.35 -6.95 1.87
C PHE A 43 6.01 -6.72 0.39
N ALA A 44 5.16 -7.54 -0.21
CA ALA A 44 4.91 -7.49 -1.65
C ALA A 44 4.27 -6.17 -2.10
N THR A 45 3.30 -5.64 -1.34
CA THR A 45 2.65 -4.37 -1.70
C THR A 45 3.53 -3.15 -1.49
N PRO A 46 4.27 -2.96 -0.37
CA PRO A 46 5.22 -1.86 -0.27
C PRO A 46 6.39 -2.01 -1.26
N ALA A 47 6.86 -3.23 -1.53
CA ALA A 47 7.90 -3.46 -2.55
C ALA A 47 7.41 -3.08 -3.95
N ALA A 48 6.19 -3.43 -4.33
CA ALA A 48 5.59 -3.03 -5.60
C ALA A 48 5.49 -1.50 -5.70
N GLY A 49 5.05 -0.82 -4.64
CA GLY A 49 5.01 0.64 -4.57
C GLY A 49 6.40 1.27 -4.71
N PHE A 50 7.39 0.70 -4.04
CA PHE A 50 8.78 1.16 -4.07
C PHE A 50 9.40 1.01 -5.47
N ILE A 51 9.29 -0.19 -6.06
CA ILE A 51 9.82 -0.46 -7.41
C ILE A 51 9.13 0.46 -8.43
N THR A 52 7.80 0.61 -8.35
CA THR A 52 7.06 1.49 -9.25
C THR A 52 7.52 2.94 -9.14
N SER A 53 7.71 3.46 -7.92
CA SER A 53 8.18 4.84 -7.71
C SER A 53 9.59 5.06 -8.27
N LEU A 54 10.49 4.09 -8.14
CA LEU A 54 11.83 4.18 -8.72
C LEU A 54 11.81 4.14 -10.25
N LEU A 55 11.05 3.21 -10.85
CA LEU A 55 10.93 3.10 -12.31
C LEU A 55 10.32 4.34 -12.95
N LEU A 56 9.41 5.01 -12.26
CA LEU A 56 8.80 6.27 -12.69
C LEU A 56 9.64 7.51 -12.32
N LYS A 57 10.82 7.32 -11.69
CA LYS A 57 11.65 8.41 -11.13
C LYS A 57 10.87 9.32 -10.18
N ASP A 58 9.90 8.75 -9.48
CA ASP A 58 9.05 9.42 -8.52
C ASP A 58 9.67 9.38 -7.12
N TYR A 59 10.79 10.11 -6.95
CA TYR A 59 11.54 10.13 -5.68
C TYR A 59 10.72 10.69 -4.52
N GLU A 60 9.78 11.61 -4.80
CA GLU A 60 8.88 12.12 -3.78
C GLU A 60 7.89 11.04 -3.31
N GLY A 61 7.36 10.24 -4.23
CA GLY A 61 6.56 9.06 -3.91
C GLY A 61 7.35 8.04 -3.08
N THR A 62 8.61 7.77 -3.45
CA THR A 62 9.50 6.89 -2.68
C THR A 62 9.66 7.37 -1.24
N LYS A 63 9.92 8.67 -1.03
CA LYS A 63 10.02 9.29 0.29
C LYS A 63 8.73 9.15 1.10
N GLN A 64 7.58 9.41 0.47
CA GLN A 64 6.26 9.30 1.10
C GLN A 64 5.93 7.86 1.51
N LEU A 65 6.26 6.88 0.67
CA LEU A 65 6.12 5.45 0.99
C LEU A 65 6.95 5.06 2.21
N VAL A 66 8.21 5.49 2.26
CA VAL A 66 9.13 5.18 3.37
C VAL A 66 8.65 5.83 4.67
N LEU A 67 8.25 7.11 4.63
CA LEU A 67 7.72 7.81 5.81
C LEU A 67 6.43 7.18 6.32
N GLY A 68 5.49 6.84 5.43
CA GLY A 68 4.27 6.12 5.78
C GLY A 68 4.55 4.75 6.38
N GLY A 69 5.48 3.99 5.80
CA GLY A 69 5.91 2.69 6.30
C GLY A 69 6.56 2.77 7.68
N ALA A 70 7.49 3.71 7.86
CA ALA A 70 8.16 3.93 9.15
C ALA A 70 7.15 4.32 10.24
N THR A 71 6.21 5.22 9.94
CA THR A 71 5.15 5.63 10.87
C THR A 71 4.22 4.46 11.21
N SER A 72 3.83 3.66 10.21
CA SER A 72 3.00 2.46 10.41
C SER A 72 3.68 1.47 11.35
N LEU A 73 4.96 1.19 11.13
CA LEU A 73 5.74 0.29 11.98
C LEU A 73 5.91 0.86 13.40
N ALA A 74 6.32 2.12 13.52
CA ALA A 74 6.53 2.77 14.81
C ALA A 74 5.25 2.75 15.66
N THR A 75 4.11 3.12 15.09
CA THR A 75 2.80 3.09 15.74
C THR A 75 2.43 1.66 16.15
N SER A 76 2.62 0.70 15.25
CA SER A 76 2.31 -0.70 15.52
C SER A 76 3.17 -1.27 16.65
N TYR A 77 4.46 -0.98 16.67
CA TYR A 77 5.33 -1.44 17.77
C TYR A 77 5.01 -0.75 19.10
N LEU A 78 4.75 0.56 19.09
CA LEU A 78 4.34 1.29 20.29
C LEU A 78 3.11 0.64 20.93
N LEU A 79 2.05 0.42 20.15
CA LEU A 79 0.82 -0.21 20.63
C LEU A 79 1.05 -1.66 21.10
N LYS A 80 1.89 -2.42 20.40
CA LYS A 80 2.22 -3.80 20.70
C LYS A 80 2.85 -3.96 22.08
N TYR A 81 3.78 -3.09 22.44
CA TYR A 81 4.44 -3.13 23.74
C TYR A 81 3.61 -2.51 24.86
N THR A 82 2.69 -1.60 24.54
CA THR A 82 1.78 -0.98 25.51
C THR A 82 0.60 -1.88 25.87
N ILE A 83 -0.05 -2.49 24.87
CA ILE A 83 -1.31 -3.24 25.07
C ILE A 83 -1.07 -4.68 25.53
N ARG A 84 0.03 -5.31 25.13
CA ARG A 84 0.45 -6.67 25.53
C ARG A 84 -0.66 -7.73 25.43
N LYS A 85 -1.38 -7.76 24.31
CA LYS A 85 -2.44 -8.73 24.08
C LYS A 85 -1.87 -10.10 23.72
N GLN A 86 -2.35 -11.17 24.39
CA GLN A 86 -1.97 -12.55 24.06
C GLN A 86 -2.46 -12.95 22.68
N ARG A 87 -1.63 -13.71 21.94
CA ARG A 87 -2.03 -14.28 20.65
C ARG A 87 -3.06 -15.40 20.81
N PRO A 88 -3.94 -15.60 19.80
CA PRO A 88 -4.89 -16.69 19.82
C PRO A 88 -4.28 -18.11 19.91
N ASP A 89 -3.01 -18.27 19.48
CA ASP A 89 -2.26 -19.52 19.62
C ASP A 89 -1.49 -19.65 20.94
N GLY A 90 -1.58 -18.64 21.81
CA GLY A 90 -0.89 -18.61 23.11
C GLY A 90 0.62 -18.41 23.05
N SER A 91 1.21 -18.17 21.87
CA SER A 91 2.69 -18.16 21.68
C SER A 91 3.40 -16.99 22.35
N ASP A 92 2.79 -15.82 22.39
CA ASP A 92 3.34 -14.60 22.97
C ASP A 92 2.27 -13.55 23.30
N TYR A 93 2.67 -12.43 23.93
CA TYR A 93 1.79 -11.30 24.30
C TYR A 93 1.92 -10.10 23.36
N HIS A 94 2.24 -10.32 22.08
CA HIS A 94 2.42 -9.28 21.09
C HIS A 94 1.45 -9.42 19.91
N SER A 95 0.18 -9.74 20.21
CA SER A 95 -0.84 -9.92 19.16
C SER A 95 -1.26 -8.59 18.54
N PHE A 96 -1.60 -7.60 19.35
CA PHE A 96 -2.19 -6.34 18.90
C PHE A 96 -1.15 -5.23 18.70
N PRO A 97 -1.23 -4.48 17.59
CA PRO A 97 -1.93 -4.77 16.35
C PRO A 97 -1.11 -5.71 15.42
N SER A 98 -1.71 -6.15 14.29
CA SER A 98 -1.01 -6.96 13.30
C SER A 98 -0.08 -6.15 12.41
N ASN A 99 1.23 -6.29 12.60
CA ASN A 99 2.24 -5.63 11.75
C ASN A 99 2.17 -6.08 10.27
N HIS A 100 1.86 -7.37 10.02
CA HIS A 100 1.73 -7.91 8.67
C HIS A 100 0.61 -7.20 7.91
N THR A 101 -0.54 -7.05 8.57
CA THR A 101 -1.67 -6.33 8.00
C THR A 101 -1.35 -4.84 7.83
N ALA A 102 -0.72 -4.21 8.82
CA ALA A 102 -0.36 -2.80 8.75
C ALA A 102 0.56 -2.51 7.56
N MET A 103 1.61 -3.31 7.37
CA MET A 103 2.56 -3.14 6.27
C MET A 103 1.91 -3.37 4.90
N SER A 104 1.14 -4.46 4.75
CA SER A 104 0.53 -4.77 3.46
C SER A 104 -0.54 -3.72 3.07
N PHE A 105 -1.38 -3.29 4.01
CA PHE A 105 -2.36 -2.22 3.74
C PHE A 105 -1.71 -0.85 3.53
N GLN A 106 -0.59 -0.56 4.20
CA GLN A 106 0.18 0.65 3.97
C GLN A 106 0.67 0.73 2.52
N GLY A 107 1.27 -0.34 2.00
CA GLY A 107 1.72 -0.39 0.61
C GLY A 107 0.57 -0.31 -0.40
N ALA A 108 -0.54 -1.04 -0.16
CA ALA A 108 -1.72 -0.99 -1.02
C ALA A 108 -2.33 0.42 -1.06
N THR A 109 -2.45 1.06 0.10
CA THR A 109 -3.01 2.43 0.20
C THR A 109 -2.06 3.46 -0.42
N PHE A 110 -0.75 3.29 -0.29
CA PHE A 110 0.21 4.13 -1.00
C PHE A 110 -0.02 4.06 -2.51
N ILE A 111 -0.11 2.85 -3.10
CA ILE A 111 -0.37 2.68 -4.53
C ILE A 111 -1.69 3.35 -4.91
N GLN A 112 -2.74 3.19 -4.11
CA GLN A 112 -4.04 3.79 -4.35
C GLN A 112 -3.99 5.32 -4.33
N ARG A 113 -3.39 5.90 -3.30
CA ARG A 113 -3.31 7.36 -3.12
C ARG A 113 -2.38 8.01 -4.14
N ARG A 114 -1.27 7.34 -4.47
CA ARG A 114 -0.24 7.90 -5.35
C ARG A 114 -0.60 7.73 -6.82
N TYR A 115 -1.03 6.52 -7.22
CA TYR A 115 -1.20 6.14 -8.62
C TYR A 115 -2.66 5.84 -9.02
N GLY A 116 -3.56 5.71 -8.05
CA GLY A 116 -5.00 5.56 -8.28
C GLY A 116 -5.55 4.14 -8.05
N TRP A 117 -6.88 4.06 -7.98
CA TRP A 117 -7.61 2.84 -7.63
C TRP A 117 -7.36 1.67 -8.57
N LYS A 118 -7.29 1.91 -9.88
CA LYS A 118 -7.10 0.84 -10.88
C LYS A 118 -5.85 0.00 -10.61
N TYR A 119 -4.82 0.60 -10.06
CA TYR A 119 -3.53 -0.04 -9.81
C TYR A 119 -3.44 -0.68 -8.43
N SER A 120 -4.30 -0.29 -7.52
CA SER A 120 -4.28 -0.75 -6.13
C SER A 120 -5.19 -1.94 -5.84
N ILE A 121 -6.16 -2.26 -6.71
CA ILE A 121 -7.09 -3.38 -6.52
C ILE A 121 -6.34 -4.70 -6.24
N PRO A 122 -5.34 -5.11 -7.06
CA PRO A 122 -4.59 -6.34 -6.77
C PRO A 122 -3.81 -6.26 -5.45
N ALA A 123 -3.30 -5.08 -5.10
CA ALA A 123 -2.58 -4.87 -3.85
C ALA A 123 -3.51 -5.01 -2.64
N TYR A 124 -4.74 -4.50 -2.71
CA TYR A 124 -5.74 -4.69 -1.65
C TYR A 124 -6.20 -6.14 -1.52
N LEU A 125 -6.38 -6.85 -2.63
CA LEU A 125 -6.70 -8.28 -2.61
C LEU A 125 -5.58 -9.08 -1.92
N LEU A 126 -4.34 -8.78 -2.24
CA LEU A 126 -3.18 -9.40 -1.58
C LEU A 126 -3.11 -9.04 -0.10
N SER A 127 -3.37 -7.79 0.28
CA SER A 127 -3.43 -7.36 1.67
C SER A 127 -4.55 -8.08 2.44
N GLY A 128 -5.69 -8.29 1.80
CA GLY A 128 -6.79 -9.10 2.34
C GLY A 128 -6.38 -10.57 2.57
N TYR A 129 -5.65 -11.16 1.63
CA TYR A 129 -5.09 -12.50 1.79
C TYR A 129 -4.11 -12.55 2.99
N VAL A 130 -3.19 -11.59 3.09
CA VAL A 130 -2.26 -11.51 4.23
C VAL A 130 -3.05 -11.43 5.54
N ALA A 131 -4.03 -10.53 5.63
CA ALA A 131 -4.86 -10.34 6.81
C ALA A 131 -5.61 -11.64 7.20
N GLY A 132 -6.34 -12.23 6.26
CA GLY A 132 -7.06 -13.49 6.46
C GLY A 132 -6.15 -14.66 6.82
N GLY A 133 -4.98 -14.75 6.18
CA GLY A 133 -3.98 -15.76 6.48
C GLY A 133 -3.43 -15.68 7.92
N ARG A 134 -3.31 -14.46 8.49
CA ARG A 134 -2.90 -14.29 9.90
C ARG A 134 -3.96 -14.79 10.89
N VAL A 135 -5.25 -14.60 10.55
CA VAL A 135 -6.37 -15.15 11.34
C VAL A 135 -6.41 -16.68 11.22
N TYR A 136 -6.31 -17.19 9.99
CA TYR A 136 -6.30 -18.64 9.73
C TYR A 136 -5.15 -19.34 10.47
N ALA A 137 -3.98 -18.73 10.49
CA ALA A 137 -2.80 -19.23 11.21
C ALA A 137 -2.87 -19.04 12.73
N LYS A 138 -3.97 -18.51 13.27
CA LYS A 138 -4.19 -18.19 14.70
C LYS A 138 -3.12 -17.26 15.31
N ARG A 139 -2.46 -16.46 14.48
CA ARG A 139 -1.44 -15.49 14.95
C ARG A 139 -2.07 -14.18 15.43
N HIS A 140 -3.24 -13.82 14.88
CA HIS A 140 -3.98 -12.62 15.17
C HIS A 140 -5.49 -12.89 15.12
N ASP A 141 -6.27 -12.09 15.83
CA ASP A 141 -7.73 -12.08 15.72
C ASP A 141 -8.23 -10.91 14.83
N GLY A 142 -9.56 -10.80 14.69
CA GLY A 142 -10.17 -9.77 13.86
C GLY A 142 -9.84 -8.35 14.29
N TRP A 143 -9.75 -8.07 15.60
CA TRP A 143 -9.42 -6.74 16.12
C TRP A 143 -7.97 -6.35 15.82
N ASP A 144 -7.03 -7.31 15.91
CA ASP A 144 -5.63 -7.08 15.56
C ASP A 144 -5.47 -6.71 14.09
N ILE A 145 -6.27 -7.37 13.22
CA ILE A 145 -6.30 -7.13 11.77
C ILE A 145 -6.91 -5.76 11.47
N LEU A 146 -8.05 -5.44 12.05
CA LEU A 146 -8.71 -4.14 11.84
C LEU A 146 -7.83 -2.98 12.28
N ALA A 147 -7.21 -3.09 13.45
CA ALA A 147 -6.29 -2.07 13.95
C ALA A 147 -5.05 -1.95 13.04
N GLY A 148 -4.47 -3.08 12.61
CA GLY A 148 -3.35 -3.09 11.68
C GLY A 148 -3.71 -2.41 10.35
N ALA A 149 -4.85 -2.76 9.76
CA ALA A 149 -5.33 -2.12 8.52
C ALA A 149 -5.55 -0.62 8.71
N ALA A 150 -6.19 -0.20 9.80
CA ALA A 150 -6.41 1.22 10.09
C ALA A 150 -5.10 2.00 10.23
N ILE A 151 -4.09 1.44 10.90
CA ILE A 151 -2.75 2.04 11.04
C ILE A 151 -2.08 2.16 9.67
N GLY A 152 -2.08 1.09 8.87
CA GLY A 152 -1.46 1.08 7.53
C GLY A 152 -2.12 2.07 6.58
N ILE A 153 -3.45 2.10 6.53
CA ILE A 153 -4.24 3.05 5.74
C ILE A 153 -3.97 4.48 6.23
N GLY A 154 -4.13 4.74 7.52
CA GLY A 154 -3.97 6.06 8.11
C GLY A 154 -2.58 6.65 7.88
N SER A 155 -1.52 5.86 8.07
CA SER A 155 -0.14 6.31 7.82
C SER A 155 0.10 6.66 6.35
N SER A 156 -0.47 5.90 5.40
CA SER A 156 -0.37 6.26 3.99
C SER A 156 -1.14 7.54 3.67
N TYR A 157 -2.35 7.72 4.20
CA TYR A 157 -3.12 8.96 4.00
C TYR A 157 -2.41 10.19 4.55
N LEU A 158 -1.69 10.05 5.64
CA LEU A 158 -0.95 11.15 6.27
C LEU A 158 0.19 11.68 5.39
N PHE A 159 0.91 10.80 4.71
CA PHE A 159 2.11 11.19 3.96
C PHE A 159 1.93 11.19 2.44
N THR A 160 0.99 10.42 1.89
CA THR A 160 0.91 10.22 0.44
C THR A 160 0.01 11.23 -0.25
N ARG A 161 0.57 11.94 -1.23
CA ARG A 161 -0.14 12.86 -2.12
C ARG A 161 -0.24 12.25 -3.53
N PRO A 162 -1.33 12.53 -4.29
CA PRO A 162 -1.47 12.04 -5.66
C PRO A 162 -0.32 12.45 -6.58
N PHE A 163 0.12 11.55 -7.46
CA PHE A 163 1.19 11.81 -8.41
C PHE A 163 0.77 12.84 -9.48
N ALA A 164 -0.50 12.84 -9.89
CA ALA A 164 -1.03 13.71 -10.93
C ALA A 164 -1.21 15.19 -10.51
N GLN A 165 -1.00 15.55 -9.24
CA GLN A 165 -1.13 16.95 -8.77
C GLN A 165 0.00 17.90 -9.23
N ARG A 166 0.93 17.44 -10.08
CA ARG A 166 1.91 18.32 -10.72
C ARG A 166 1.41 19.02 -11.98
N HIS A 167 0.21 18.70 -12.45
CA HIS A 167 -0.40 19.41 -13.56
C HIS A 167 -1.27 20.54 -13.00
N ASN A 168 -0.68 21.70 -12.84
CA ASN A 168 -1.42 22.90 -12.46
C ASN A 168 -2.05 23.50 -13.73
N LEU A 169 -3.35 23.33 -13.89
CA LEU A 169 -4.12 24.12 -14.83
C LEU A 169 -4.34 25.51 -14.20
N THR A 170 -3.62 26.49 -14.67
CA THR A 170 -3.85 27.89 -14.27
C THR A 170 -4.77 28.53 -15.30
N LEU A 171 -5.97 28.90 -14.86
CA LEU A 171 -6.90 29.71 -15.65
C LEU A 171 -6.82 31.14 -15.13
N SER A 172 -6.44 32.07 -15.96
CA SER A 172 -6.46 33.50 -15.62
C SER A 172 -7.22 34.30 -16.68
N PRO A 173 -7.98 35.31 -16.28
CA PRO A 173 -8.55 36.24 -17.22
C PRO A 173 -7.40 36.97 -17.92
N ALA A 174 -7.47 37.12 -19.22
CA ALA A 174 -6.49 37.83 -20.03
C ALA A 174 -7.20 38.88 -20.93
N VAL A 175 -6.59 40.01 -21.04
CA VAL A 175 -7.02 41.05 -21.96
C VAL A 175 -6.07 41.02 -23.16
N PHE A 176 -6.64 40.71 -24.32
CA PHE A 176 -5.90 40.74 -25.59
C PHE A 176 -5.96 42.10 -26.23
N SER A 177 -4.98 42.42 -27.04
CA SER A 177 -4.88 43.69 -27.76
C SER A 177 -6.20 44.06 -28.47
N GLY A 178 -6.78 45.22 -28.18
CA GLY A 178 -8.04 45.69 -28.78
C GLY A 178 -9.29 45.43 -27.93
N ASP A 179 -9.19 45.49 -26.61
CA ASP A 179 -10.36 45.41 -25.68
C ASP A 179 -11.10 44.08 -25.68
N ARG A 180 -10.43 42.99 -26.13
CA ARG A 180 -11.01 41.65 -26.14
C ARG A 180 -10.64 40.91 -24.86
N TRP A 181 -11.66 40.51 -24.12
CA TRP A 181 -11.51 39.67 -22.94
C TRP A 181 -11.44 38.21 -23.34
N GLY A 182 -10.55 37.45 -22.74
CA GLY A 182 -10.44 36.01 -22.93
C GLY A 182 -9.92 35.31 -21.68
N ILE A 183 -9.79 34.01 -21.76
CA ILE A 183 -9.23 33.19 -20.67
C ILE A 183 -7.90 32.61 -21.15
N TYR A 184 -6.84 32.91 -20.42
CA TYR A 184 -5.54 32.27 -20.61
C TYR A 184 -5.54 30.96 -19.82
N ALA A 185 -5.27 29.84 -20.50
CA ALA A 185 -5.10 28.54 -19.90
C ALA A 185 -3.64 28.09 -20.05
N SER A 186 -2.95 27.88 -18.94
CA SER A 186 -1.60 27.31 -18.91
C SER A 186 -1.64 25.95 -18.22
N LEU A 187 -1.14 24.92 -18.90
CA LEU A 187 -0.95 23.59 -18.34
C LEU A 187 0.56 23.35 -18.20
N SER A 188 1.06 23.34 -16.95
CA SER A 188 2.45 22.93 -16.69
C SER A 188 2.52 21.41 -16.49
N PHE A 189 3.42 20.77 -17.24
CA PHE A 189 3.69 19.33 -17.20
C PHE A 189 4.86 19.00 -16.30
#